data_dad92ad33a84a363e95a60a90442bdf4
#
_entry.id   dad92ad33a84a363e95a60a90442bdf4
#
_cell.length_a   1.000
_cell.length_b   1.000
_cell.length_c   1.000
_cell.angle_alpha   90.00
_cell.angle_beta   90.00
_cell.angle_gamma   90.00
#
_symmetry.space_group_name_H-M   'P 1'
#
loop_
_entity.id
_entity.type
_entity.pdbx_description
1 polymer ?
#
loop_
_entity_poly.entity_id
_entity_poly.type
_entity_poly.pdbx_seq_one_letter_code
_entity_poly.pdbx_strand_id
1 'polypeptide(L)'
;MAKEKFERTKPHCNIGTIGHVDHGKTSLTAAITKVLAETGGATFTAYDQIDKAPEEKARGITISTAHVEYETKNRHYAHVDCPGHADYVKNMITGAAQMDGAILVVSAADGPMPQTREHILLARQVGVPALVVFLNKVDMVDDPELLELVELEVRELLSKYEFPGDDIPITKGSALMALENKSPEIGHDAILALMQTVDDYIPQPERPIDQPFLMPVEDVFSISGRGTVVTGRVERGIVKVGEEVEIVGIRATQKTTVTGVEMFRKLLDQGQAGDNIGALLRGTKREDVERGQVLCKPGSVKPHTKFKAEAYILTKEEGGRHTPFFGNYRPQFYFRTTDVTGVVTLPEGTEMVMPGDNIAMEVNLIVPIAMEEKLRFAIREGGRTVGAGVVAAIIE
;
A
#
# COMPACT_ATOMS: atom_id res chain seq x y z
N MET A 1 2.02 -32.88 4.34
CA MET A 1 2.27 -32.70 2.90
C MET A 1 3.43 -31.73 2.73
N ALA A 2 4.35 -31.96 1.81
CA ALA A 2 5.39 -30.99 1.48
C ALA A 2 4.72 -29.77 0.85
N LYS A 3 5.14 -28.55 1.23
CA LYS A 3 4.66 -27.34 0.59
C LYS A 3 5.17 -27.28 -0.85
N GLU A 4 4.33 -26.80 -1.75
CA GLU A 4 4.71 -26.55 -3.14
C GLU A 4 5.79 -25.48 -3.23
N LYS A 5 6.61 -25.55 -4.27
CA LYS A 5 7.61 -24.55 -4.59
C LYS A 5 6.98 -23.52 -5.54
N PHE A 6 7.23 -22.24 -5.29
CA PHE A 6 6.78 -21.19 -6.19
C PHE A 6 7.68 -21.14 -7.44
N GLU A 7 7.07 -21.18 -8.61
CA GLU A 7 7.77 -21.04 -9.89
C GLU A 7 7.46 -19.68 -10.52
N ARG A 8 8.51 -18.94 -10.88
CA ARG A 8 8.40 -17.62 -11.52
C ARG A 8 8.23 -17.78 -13.03
N THR A 9 7.03 -18.03 -13.49
CA THR A 9 6.73 -18.26 -14.91
C THR A 9 6.37 -16.97 -15.65
N LYS A 10 5.91 -15.94 -14.93
CA LYS A 10 5.44 -14.65 -15.47
C LYS A 10 6.05 -13.47 -14.72
N PRO A 11 6.12 -12.28 -15.34
CA PRO A 11 6.46 -11.05 -14.63
C PRO A 11 5.51 -10.81 -13.47
N HIS A 12 6.06 -10.40 -12.32
CA HIS A 12 5.29 -10.16 -11.10
C HIS A 12 4.98 -8.67 -10.92
N CYS A 13 3.73 -8.37 -10.56
CA CYS A 13 3.27 -7.01 -10.29
C CYS A 13 2.40 -6.99 -9.03
N ASN A 14 2.65 -6.03 -8.15
CA ASN A 14 1.82 -5.79 -6.98
C ASN A 14 0.75 -4.76 -7.35
N ILE A 15 -0.50 -5.15 -7.29
CA ILE A 15 -1.66 -4.29 -7.53
C ILE A 15 -2.48 -4.20 -6.25
N GLY A 16 -3.30 -3.17 -6.11
CA GLY A 16 -4.23 -3.14 -4.99
C GLY A 16 -5.45 -2.28 -5.25
N THR A 17 -6.49 -2.50 -4.44
CA THR A 17 -7.71 -1.71 -4.45
C THR A 17 -7.66 -0.61 -3.43
N ILE A 18 -7.95 0.62 -3.87
CA ILE A 18 -8.08 1.82 -3.03
C ILE A 18 -9.43 2.50 -3.33
N GLY A 19 -9.90 3.35 -2.41
CA GLY A 19 -11.16 4.08 -2.57
C GLY A 19 -11.98 4.10 -1.28
N HIS A 20 -13.13 4.76 -1.32
CA HIS A 20 -13.99 4.97 -0.16
C HIS A 20 -14.52 3.67 0.44
N VAL A 21 -14.91 3.70 1.72
CA VAL A 21 -15.67 2.62 2.36
C VAL A 21 -16.99 2.38 1.59
N ASP A 22 -17.43 1.15 1.52
CA ASP A 22 -18.65 0.71 0.82
C ASP A 22 -18.70 0.92 -0.70
N HIS A 23 -17.61 1.38 -1.35
CA HIS A 23 -17.51 1.43 -2.81
C HIS A 23 -17.28 0.06 -3.45
N GLY A 24 -17.08 -1.00 -2.65
CA GLY A 24 -17.01 -2.39 -3.11
C GLY A 24 -15.61 -2.88 -3.48
N LYS A 25 -14.54 -2.39 -2.83
CA LYS A 25 -13.16 -2.84 -3.05
C LYS A 25 -12.99 -4.34 -2.84
N THR A 26 -13.37 -4.85 -1.67
CA THR A 26 -13.28 -6.27 -1.31
C THR A 26 -14.18 -7.13 -2.20
N SER A 27 -15.37 -6.62 -2.56
CA SER A 27 -16.25 -7.30 -3.51
C SER A 27 -15.62 -7.40 -4.90
N LEU A 28 -14.93 -6.34 -5.36
CA LEU A 28 -14.19 -6.35 -6.62
C LEU A 28 -13.02 -7.34 -6.56
N THR A 29 -12.27 -7.36 -5.47
CA THR A 29 -11.18 -8.34 -5.26
C THR A 29 -11.70 -9.78 -5.34
N ALA A 30 -12.83 -10.08 -4.69
CA ALA A 30 -13.49 -11.38 -4.78
C ALA A 30 -13.97 -11.69 -6.21
N ALA A 31 -14.56 -10.71 -6.91
CA ALA A 31 -15.02 -10.86 -8.30
C ALA A 31 -13.87 -11.16 -9.26
N ILE A 32 -12.72 -10.48 -9.11
CA ILE A 32 -11.51 -10.73 -9.92
C ILE A 32 -11.05 -12.18 -9.73
N THR A 33 -10.92 -12.65 -8.48
CA THR A 33 -10.48 -14.03 -8.22
C THR A 33 -11.48 -15.05 -8.76
N LYS A 34 -12.79 -14.76 -8.72
CA LYS A 34 -13.83 -15.64 -9.26
C LYS A 34 -13.74 -15.76 -10.78
N VAL A 35 -13.71 -14.62 -11.49
CA VAL A 35 -13.69 -14.61 -12.96
C VAL A 35 -12.39 -15.22 -13.50
N LEU A 36 -11.24 -14.92 -12.89
CA LEU A 36 -9.97 -15.50 -13.31
C LEU A 36 -9.84 -16.99 -12.95
N ALA A 37 -10.55 -17.48 -11.94
CA ALA A 37 -10.59 -18.90 -11.61
C ALA A 37 -11.19 -19.74 -12.73
N GLU A 38 -12.11 -19.20 -13.54
CA GLU A 38 -12.73 -19.90 -14.68
C GLU A 38 -11.71 -20.25 -15.76
N THR A 39 -10.64 -19.47 -15.87
CA THR A 39 -9.53 -19.71 -16.83
C THR A 39 -8.31 -20.35 -16.17
N GLY A 40 -8.40 -20.74 -14.90
CA GLY A 40 -7.29 -21.32 -14.13
C GLY A 40 -6.25 -20.29 -13.66
N GLY A 41 -6.53 -18.99 -13.80
CA GLY A 41 -5.64 -17.92 -13.38
C GLY A 41 -5.73 -17.56 -11.89
N ALA A 42 -6.66 -18.14 -11.15
CA ALA A 42 -6.82 -17.88 -9.72
C ALA A 42 -7.45 -19.06 -8.97
N THR A 43 -7.37 -19.02 -7.64
CA THR A 43 -8.27 -19.75 -6.77
C THR A 43 -9.31 -18.75 -6.27
N PHE A 44 -10.60 -19.04 -6.48
CA PHE A 44 -11.68 -18.17 -6.00
C PHE A 44 -11.56 -17.95 -4.50
N THR A 45 -11.51 -16.70 -4.10
CA THR A 45 -11.49 -16.28 -2.69
C THR A 45 -12.74 -15.45 -2.42
N ALA A 46 -13.65 -16.00 -1.64
CA ALA A 46 -14.91 -15.33 -1.31
C ALA A 46 -14.67 -14.11 -0.39
N TYR A 47 -15.62 -13.19 -0.36
CA TYR A 47 -15.57 -11.97 0.44
C TYR A 47 -15.19 -12.24 1.92
N ASP A 48 -15.85 -13.19 2.55
CA ASP A 48 -15.63 -13.60 3.95
C ASP A 48 -14.31 -14.35 4.19
N GLN A 49 -13.62 -14.72 3.13
CA GLN A 49 -12.28 -15.30 3.16
C GLN A 49 -11.19 -14.23 2.95
N ILE A 50 -11.53 -13.07 2.40
CA ILE A 50 -10.67 -11.89 2.31
C ILE A 50 -10.71 -11.17 3.67
N ASP A 51 -11.88 -10.72 4.10
CA ASP A 51 -12.12 -10.13 5.42
C ASP A 51 -12.35 -11.24 6.46
N LYS A 52 -11.27 -11.71 7.07
CA LYS A 52 -11.29 -12.92 7.92
C LYS A 52 -11.52 -12.65 9.39
N ALA A 53 -11.09 -11.46 9.87
CA ALA A 53 -11.14 -11.14 11.28
C ALA A 53 -12.61 -11.08 11.77
N PRO A 54 -12.90 -11.56 12.99
CA PRO A 54 -14.25 -11.47 13.55
C PRO A 54 -14.82 -10.07 13.56
N GLU A 55 -13.96 -9.07 13.80
CA GLU A 55 -14.34 -7.66 13.82
C GLU A 55 -14.65 -7.12 12.42
N GLU A 56 -13.92 -7.53 11.39
CA GLU A 56 -14.19 -7.21 9.98
C GLU A 56 -15.56 -7.75 9.56
N LYS A 57 -15.83 -9.02 9.89
CA LYS A 57 -17.12 -9.68 9.61
C LYS A 57 -18.29 -9.04 10.36
N ALA A 58 -18.08 -8.66 11.62
CA ALA A 58 -19.12 -8.04 12.45
C ALA A 58 -19.48 -6.62 11.98
N ARG A 59 -18.52 -5.89 11.46
CA ARG A 59 -18.71 -4.50 10.98
C ARG A 59 -18.97 -4.40 9.48
N GLY A 60 -18.68 -5.44 8.70
CA GLY A 60 -18.76 -5.44 7.23
C GLY A 60 -17.75 -4.51 6.56
N ILE A 61 -16.62 -4.24 7.21
CA ILE A 61 -15.57 -3.35 6.69
C ILE A 61 -14.19 -4.00 6.82
N THR A 62 -13.32 -3.76 5.85
CA THR A 62 -11.92 -4.18 5.89
C THR A 62 -11.15 -3.32 6.90
N ILE A 63 -10.44 -3.96 7.82
CA ILE A 63 -9.61 -3.32 8.84
C ILE A 63 -8.13 -3.48 8.51
N SER A 64 -7.71 -4.70 8.21
CA SER A 64 -6.34 -5.04 7.86
C SER A 64 -6.21 -5.27 6.36
N THR A 65 -5.02 -5.01 5.81
CA THR A 65 -4.74 -5.37 4.41
C THR A 65 -4.82 -6.87 4.21
N ALA A 66 -5.52 -7.29 3.18
CA ALA A 66 -5.58 -8.69 2.76
C ALA A 66 -4.80 -8.88 1.46
N HIS A 67 -4.15 -10.04 1.33
CA HIS A 67 -3.37 -10.37 0.14
C HIS A 67 -3.98 -11.58 -0.54
N VAL A 68 -4.25 -11.46 -1.84
CA VAL A 68 -4.66 -12.56 -2.72
C VAL A 68 -3.73 -12.64 -3.92
N GLU A 69 -3.60 -13.83 -4.52
CA GLU A 69 -2.81 -14.02 -5.75
C GLU A 69 -3.72 -14.42 -6.90
N TYR A 70 -3.39 -13.94 -8.09
CA TYR A 70 -4.01 -14.37 -9.34
C TYR A 70 -3.10 -14.09 -10.54
N GLU A 71 -3.44 -14.65 -11.68
CA GLU A 71 -2.70 -14.49 -12.91
C GLU A 71 -3.63 -14.12 -14.07
N THR A 72 -3.12 -13.27 -14.95
CA THR A 72 -3.62 -13.12 -16.33
C THR A 72 -2.76 -13.96 -17.27
N LYS A 73 -2.99 -13.85 -18.58
CA LYS A 73 -2.10 -14.46 -19.59
C LYS A 73 -0.68 -13.87 -19.52
N ASN A 74 -0.57 -12.60 -19.14
CA ASN A 74 0.64 -11.79 -19.25
C ASN A 74 1.44 -11.70 -17.94
N ARG A 75 0.75 -11.65 -16.78
CA ARG A 75 1.36 -11.32 -15.50
C ARG A 75 0.82 -12.17 -14.35
N HIS A 76 1.67 -12.33 -13.33
CA HIS A 76 1.29 -12.80 -12.00
C HIS A 76 1.10 -11.58 -11.08
N TYR A 77 -0.01 -11.54 -10.36
CA TYR A 77 -0.37 -10.43 -9.47
C TYR A 77 -0.43 -10.87 -8.01
N ALA A 78 0.22 -10.08 -7.15
CA ALA A 78 -0.11 -10.01 -5.74
C ALA A 78 -1.07 -8.84 -5.55
N HIS A 79 -2.28 -9.10 -5.09
CA HIS A 79 -3.30 -8.08 -4.90
C HIS A 79 -3.44 -7.77 -3.41
N VAL A 80 -3.34 -6.47 -3.08
CA VAL A 80 -3.50 -5.93 -1.74
C VAL A 80 -4.88 -5.26 -1.64
N ASP A 81 -5.80 -5.87 -0.91
CA ASP A 81 -7.08 -5.23 -0.59
C ASP A 81 -6.90 -4.29 0.60
N CYS A 82 -7.12 -2.98 0.37
CA CYS A 82 -6.90 -1.94 1.36
C CYS A 82 -8.19 -1.54 2.07
N PRO A 83 -8.12 -1.24 3.39
CA PRO A 83 -9.25 -0.69 4.11
C PRO A 83 -9.68 0.66 3.53
N GLY A 84 -10.99 0.92 3.55
CA GLY A 84 -11.58 2.18 3.05
C GLY A 84 -11.90 3.18 4.14
N HIS A 85 -11.99 2.74 5.40
CA HIS A 85 -12.43 3.59 6.50
C HIS A 85 -11.31 4.48 7.05
N ALA A 86 -11.62 5.73 7.39
CA ALA A 86 -10.66 6.72 7.87
C ALA A 86 -9.85 6.28 9.11
N ASP A 87 -10.43 5.47 10.00
CA ASP A 87 -9.74 4.96 11.18
C ASP A 87 -8.58 4.03 10.86
N TYR A 88 -8.57 3.41 9.66
CA TYR A 88 -7.59 2.42 9.24
C TYR A 88 -6.62 2.92 8.17
N VAL A 89 -6.51 4.22 7.99
CA VAL A 89 -5.62 4.87 7.01
C VAL A 89 -4.16 4.41 7.16
N LYS A 90 -3.69 4.09 8.38
CA LYS A 90 -2.36 3.51 8.59
C LYS A 90 -2.15 2.22 7.77
N ASN A 91 -3.13 1.33 7.79
CA ASN A 91 -3.08 0.08 7.05
C ASN A 91 -3.20 0.33 5.54
N MET A 92 -4.01 1.32 5.14
CA MET A 92 -4.10 1.77 3.75
C MET A 92 -2.75 2.30 3.24
N ILE A 93 -2.06 3.17 3.99
CA ILE A 93 -0.72 3.68 3.63
C ILE A 93 0.27 2.54 3.47
N THR A 94 0.29 1.61 4.43
CA THR A 94 1.17 0.43 4.37
C THR A 94 0.88 -0.43 3.14
N GLY A 95 -0.40 -0.68 2.83
CA GLY A 95 -0.80 -1.43 1.65
C GLY A 95 -0.42 -0.70 0.35
N ALA A 96 -0.72 0.60 0.26
CA ALA A 96 -0.42 1.41 -0.93
C ALA A 96 1.09 1.49 -1.22
N ALA A 97 1.93 1.55 -0.18
CA ALA A 97 3.39 1.56 -0.34
C ALA A 97 3.96 0.28 -0.97
N GLN A 98 3.18 -0.81 -0.98
CA GLN A 98 3.56 -2.07 -1.61
C GLN A 98 3.19 -2.15 -3.09
N MET A 99 2.32 -1.26 -3.58
CA MET A 99 1.74 -1.35 -4.92
C MET A 99 2.68 -0.85 -6.00
N ASP A 100 2.71 -1.56 -7.10
CA ASP A 100 3.30 -1.13 -8.37
C ASP A 100 2.26 -0.43 -9.25
N GLY A 101 0.99 -0.58 -8.91
CA GLY A 101 -0.16 0.08 -9.51
C GLY A 101 -1.39 -0.07 -8.62
N ALA A 102 -2.39 0.77 -8.80
CA ALA A 102 -3.63 0.70 -8.02
C ALA A 102 -4.88 0.68 -8.90
N ILE A 103 -5.94 0.05 -8.39
CA ILE A 103 -7.29 0.13 -8.91
C ILE A 103 -8.08 1.05 -7.98
N LEU A 104 -8.41 2.25 -8.45
CA LEU A 104 -9.29 3.16 -7.74
C LEU A 104 -10.74 2.72 -7.95
N VAL A 105 -11.40 2.29 -6.87
CA VAL A 105 -12.79 1.86 -6.92
C VAL A 105 -13.70 3.01 -6.48
N VAL A 106 -14.58 3.43 -7.38
CA VAL A 106 -15.57 4.48 -7.13
C VAL A 106 -16.97 3.92 -7.42
N SER A 107 -17.91 4.17 -6.51
CA SER A 107 -19.32 3.83 -6.74
C SER A 107 -19.92 4.79 -7.78
N ALA A 108 -20.53 4.24 -8.81
CA ALA A 108 -21.23 5.04 -9.83
C ALA A 108 -22.44 5.78 -9.26
N ALA A 109 -23.07 5.24 -8.21
CA ALA A 109 -24.23 5.84 -7.56
C ALA A 109 -23.87 6.99 -6.61
N ASP A 110 -22.68 6.92 -5.98
CA ASP A 110 -22.28 7.88 -4.93
C ASP A 110 -21.26 8.91 -5.43
N GLY A 111 -20.52 8.59 -6.50
CA GLY A 111 -19.40 9.41 -6.98
C GLY A 111 -18.18 9.43 -6.05
N PRO A 112 -17.22 10.36 -6.29
CA PRO A 112 -16.05 10.51 -5.43
C PRO A 112 -16.40 11.03 -4.05
N MET A 113 -16.09 10.26 -3.01
CA MET A 113 -16.36 10.53 -1.61
C MET A 113 -15.08 11.00 -0.86
N PRO A 114 -15.17 11.49 0.40
CA PRO A 114 -14.00 12.04 1.10
C PRO A 114 -12.78 11.12 1.15
N GLN A 115 -12.95 9.82 1.45
CA GLN A 115 -11.83 8.89 1.47
C GLN A 115 -11.29 8.56 0.07
N THR A 116 -12.09 8.72 -0.99
CA THR A 116 -11.59 8.63 -2.37
C THR A 116 -10.49 9.65 -2.60
N ARG A 117 -10.71 10.90 -2.17
CA ARG A 117 -9.73 12.00 -2.28
C ARG A 117 -8.49 11.71 -1.45
N GLU A 118 -8.67 11.30 -0.19
CA GLU A 118 -7.55 10.97 0.71
C GLU A 118 -6.71 9.81 0.15
N HIS A 119 -7.34 8.76 -0.40
CA HIS A 119 -6.64 7.62 -0.95
C HIS A 119 -5.85 7.95 -2.22
N ILE A 120 -6.36 8.81 -3.10
CA ILE A 120 -5.62 9.28 -4.28
C ILE A 120 -4.38 10.08 -3.83
N LEU A 121 -4.57 11.01 -2.90
CA LEU A 121 -3.48 11.81 -2.33
C LEU A 121 -2.40 10.92 -1.71
N LEU A 122 -2.80 9.96 -0.87
CA LEU A 122 -1.86 9.05 -0.20
C LEU A 122 -1.15 8.13 -1.20
N ALA A 123 -1.85 7.60 -2.19
CA ALA A 123 -1.23 6.80 -3.26
C ALA A 123 -0.14 7.60 -3.99
N ARG A 124 -0.40 8.88 -4.29
CA ARG A 124 0.58 9.78 -4.88
C ARG A 124 1.79 9.98 -3.97
N GLN A 125 1.55 10.20 -2.68
CA GLN A 125 2.60 10.46 -1.69
C GLN A 125 3.51 9.24 -1.45
N VAL A 126 2.94 8.04 -1.34
CA VAL A 126 3.74 6.81 -1.17
C VAL A 126 4.39 6.37 -2.48
N GLY A 127 4.08 7.02 -3.60
CA GLY A 127 4.74 6.83 -4.88
C GLY A 127 4.16 5.70 -5.72
N VAL A 128 2.86 5.41 -5.63
CA VAL A 128 2.17 4.53 -6.59
C VAL A 128 2.32 5.15 -7.99
N PRO A 129 2.98 4.47 -8.93
CA PRO A 129 3.37 5.09 -10.20
C PRO A 129 2.22 5.28 -11.19
N ALA A 130 1.23 4.41 -11.16
CA ALA A 130 0.09 4.44 -12.04
C ALA A 130 -1.15 3.84 -11.37
N LEU A 131 -2.33 4.29 -11.80
CA LEU A 131 -3.59 3.71 -11.37
C LEU A 131 -4.58 3.64 -12.54
N VAL A 132 -5.53 2.72 -12.42
CA VAL A 132 -6.71 2.60 -13.28
C VAL A 132 -7.96 2.79 -12.43
N VAL A 133 -9.07 3.12 -13.04
CA VAL A 133 -10.33 3.32 -12.32
C VAL A 133 -11.32 2.20 -12.65
N PHE A 134 -11.99 1.69 -11.63
CA PHE A 134 -13.17 0.86 -11.77
C PHE A 134 -14.39 1.59 -11.20
N LEU A 135 -15.29 2.02 -12.09
CA LEU A 135 -16.56 2.62 -11.73
C LEU A 135 -17.56 1.49 -11.45
N ASN A 136 -17.68 1.18 -10.14
CA ASN A 136 -18.44 0.04 -9.64
C ASN A 136 -19.91 0.41 -9.41
N LYS A 137 -20.78 -0.60 -9.24
CA LYS A 137 -22.21 -0.47 -8.96
C LYS A 137 -22.99 0.22 -10.09
N VAL A 138 -22.58 0.05 -11.33
CA VAL A 138 -23.32 0.61 -12.48
C VAL A 138 -24.71 0.00 -12.63
N ASP A 139 -24.96 -1.16 -12.04
CA ASP A 139 -26.28 -1.79 -11.94
C ASP A 139 -27.30 -0.98 -11.12
N MET A 140 -26.85 0.00 -10.36
CA MET A 140 -27.69 0.89 -9.54
C MET A 140 -28.00 2.23 -10.23
N VAL A 141 -27.49 2.45 -11.45
CA VAL A 141 -27.61 3.73 -12.17
C VAL A 141 -28.22 3.49 -13.53
N ASP A 142 -29.46 3.94 -13.71
CA ASP A 142 -30.19 3.81 -14.97
C ASP A 142 -29.91 4.95 -15.96
N ASP A 143 -29.38 6.07 -15.48
CA ASP A 143 -29.13 7.27 -16.26
C ASP A 143 -27.67 7.31 -16.78
N PRO A 144 -27.46 7.20 -18.10
CA PRO A 144 -26.12 7.30 -18.69
C PRO A 144 -25.44 8.67 -18.46
N GLU A 145 -26.19 9.76 -18.38
CA GLU A 145 -25.64 11.10 -18.15
C GLU A 145 -25.00 11.20 -16.76
N LEU A 146 -25.60 10.53 -15.77
CA LEU A 146 -25.03 10.46 -14.42
C LEU A 146 -23.69 9.70 -14.40
N LEU A 147 -23.59 8.61 -15.19
CA LEU A 147 -22.32 7.87 -15.31
C LEU A 147 -21.21 8.73 -15.93
N GLU A 148 -21.55 9.54 -16.94
CA GLU A 148 -20.61 10.46 -17.58
C GLU A 148 -20.16 11.57 -16.61
N LEU A 149 -21.10 12.11 -15.83
CA LEU A 149 -20.80 13.13 -14.82
C LEU A 149 -19.83 12.60 -13.76
N VAL A 150 -20.11 11.41 -13.20
CA VAL A 150 -19.23 10.79 -12.20
C VAL A 150 -17.84 10.49 -12.80
N GLU A 151 -17.77 10.05 -14.05
CA GLU A 151 -16.50 9.85 -14.75
C GLU A 151 -15.71 11.17 -14.84
N LEU A 152 -16.36 12.27 -15.22
CA LEU A 152 -15.75 13.59 -15.31
C LEU A 152 -15.20 14.05 -13.93
N GLU A 153 -16.00 13.92 -12.88
CA GLU A 153 -15.58 14.27 -11.52
C GLU A 153 -14.35 13.47 -11.06
N VAL A 154 -14.29 12.18 -11.40
CA VAL A 154 -13.13 11.33 -11.08
C VAL A 154 -11.90 11.79 -11.83
N ARG A 155 -12.01 12.13 -13.13
CA ARG A 155 -10.90 12.64 -13.94
C ARG A 155 -10.36 13.96 -13.44
N GLU A 156 -11.24 14.90 -13.10
CA GLU A 156 -10.87 16.19 -12.50
C GLU A 156 -10.15 15.99 -11.16
N LEU A 157 -10.66 15.09 -10.33
CA LEU A 157 -10.05 14.77 -9.05
C LEU A 157 -8.65 14.17 -9.20
N LEU A 158 -8.46 13.24 -10.14
CA LEU A 158 -7.16 12.63 -10.44
C LEU A 158 -6.15 13.67 -10.94
N SER A 159 -6.58 14.55 -11.85
CA SER A 159 -5.76 15.65 -12.37
C SER A 159 -5.33 16.62 -11.28
N LYS A 160 -6.23 16.93 -10.34
CA LYS A 160 -5.92 17.78 -9.17
C LYS A 160 -4.79 17.21 -8.31
N TYR A 161 -4.68 15.89 -8.20
CA TYR A 161 -3.62 15.21 -7.45
C TYR A 161 -2.46 14.73 -8.31
N GLU A 162 -2.26 15.38 -9.47
CA GLU A 162 -1.13 15.15 -10.37
C GLU A 162 -1.04 13.75 -10.98
N PHE A 163 -2.14 13.05 -11.10
CA PHE A 163 -2.27 11.91 -11.96
C PHE A 163 -2.79 12.37 -13.35
N PRO A 164 -2.46 11.68 -14.45
CA PRO A 164 -2.93 12.08 -15.79
C PRO A 164 -4.42 11.72 -15.97
N GLY A 165 -5.32 12.46 -15.31
CA GLY A 165 -6.73 12.13 -15.20
C GLY A 165 -7.46 11.92 -16.53
N ASP A 166 -7.07 12.67 -17.58
CA ASP A 166 -7.66 12.55 -18.92
C ASP A 166 -7.26 11.24 -19.61
N ASP A 167 -6.04 10.74 -19.35
CA ASP A 167 -5.48 9.56 -20.00
C ASP A 167 -5.72 8.26 -19.20
N ILE A 168 -6.11 8.37 -17.93
CA ILE A 168 -6.36 7.20 -17.09
C ILE A 168 -7.57 6.42 -17.59
N PRO A 169 -7.41 5.11 -17.87
CA PRO A 169 -8.52 4.29 -18.30
C PRO A 169 -9.53 4.05 -17.17
N ILE A 170 -10.81 4.15 -17.52
CA ILE A 170 -11.94 3.91 -16.60
C ILE A 170 -12.76 2.76 -17.17
N THR A 171 -12.84 1.67 -16.40
CA THR A 171 -13.71 0.54 -16.69
C THR A 171 -14.99 0.68 -15.87
N LYS A 172 -16.16 0.47 -16.48
CA LYS A 172 -17.48 0.53 -15.84
C LYS A 172 -18.02 -0.87 -15.65
N GLY A 173 -18.53 -1.19 -14.44
CA GLY A 173 -19.05 -2.53 -14.18
C GLY A 173 -19.70 -2.68 -12.81
N SER A 174 -20.06 -3.91 -12.48
CA SER A 174 -20.60 -4.29 -11.19
C SER A 174 -19.92 -5.55 -10.67
N ALA A 175 -19.17 -5.41 -9.59
CA ALA A 175 -18.56 -6.55 -8.90
C ALA A 175 -19.63 -7.53 -8.38
N LEU A 176 -20.78 -7.02 -7.94
CA LEU A 176 -21.88 -7.85 -7.47
C LEU A 176 -22.48 -8.71 -8.59
N MET A 177 -22.72 -8.14 -9.77
CA MET A 177 -23.23 -8.87 -10.92
C MET A 177 -22.26 -9.99 -11.35
N ALA A 178 -20.95 -9.72 -11.31
CA ALA A 178 -19.94 -10.75 -11.56
C ALA A 178 -19.97 -11.87 -10.50
N LEU A 179 -20.11 -11.54 -9.22
CA LEU A 179 -20.20 -12.52 -8.15
C LEU A 179 -21.49 -13.37 -8.21
N GLU A 180 -22.59 -12.79 -8.67
CA GLU A 180 -23.87 -13.47 -8.80
C GLU A 180 -24.08 -14.17 -10.16
N ASN A 181 -23.13 -14.06 -11.09
CA ASN A 181 -23.24 -14.52 -12.50
C ASN A 181 -24.48 -13.93 -13.21
N LYS A 182 -24.75 -12.66 -12.96
CA LYS A 182 -25.82 -11.89 -13.59
C LYS A 182 -25.25 -10.84 -14.50
N SER A 183 -26.05 -10.42 -15.51
CA SER A 183 -25.71 -9.30 -16.42
C SER A 183 -24.23 -9.37 -16.88
N PRO A 184 -23.84 -10.37 -17.70
CA PRO A 184 -22.44 -10.65 -18.03
C PRO A 184 -21.68 -9.41 -18.51
N GLU A 185 -22.31 -8.54 -19.28
CA GLU A 185 -21.70 -7.34 -19.87
C GLU A 185 -21.12 -6.38 -18.83
N ILE A 186 -21.86 -6.14 -17.74
CA ILE A 186 -21.41 -5.25 -16.65
C ILE A 186 -20.78 -6.04 -15.50
N GLY A 187 -20.93 -7.37 -15.46
CA GLY A 187 -20.35 -8.29 -14.50
C GLY A 187 -19.05 -8.91 -15.00
N HIS A 188 -19.15 -10.15 -15.45
CA HIS A 188 -18.01 -10.98 -15.88
C HIS A 188 -17.11 -10.28 -16.93
N ASP A 189 -17.70 -9.75 -18.01
CA ASP A 189 -16.93 -9.15 -19.11
C ASP A 189 -16.26 -7.84 -18.69
N ALA A 190 -16.92 -7.06 -17.82
CA ALA A 190 -16.33 -5.84 -17.25
C ALA A 190 -15.11 -6.17 -16.36
N ILE A 191 -15.13 -7.27 -15.61
CA ILE A 191 -13.97 -7.71 -14.83
C ILE A 191 -12.81 -8.14 -15.75
N LEU A 192 -13.09 -8.88 -16.81
CA LEU A 192 -12.07 -9.23 -17.81
C LEU A 192 -11.48 -7.98 -18.49
N ALA A 193 -12.33 -7.01 -18.84
CA ALA A 193 -11.90 -5.74 -19.43
C ALA A 193 -11.02 -4.95 -18.44
N LEU A 194 -11.38 -4.91 -17.15
CA LEU A 194 -10.54 -4.29 -16.11
C LEU A 194 -9.16 -4.96 -16.06
N MET A 195 -9.11 -6.29 -16.03
CA MET A 195 -7.83 -6.99 -15.94
C MET A 195 -6.96 -6.82 -17.19
N GLN A 196 -7.58 -6.73 -18.36
CA GLN A 196 -6.87 -6.35 -19.59
C GLN A 196 -6.33 -4.92 -19.50
N THR A 197 -7.14 -3.99 -19.01
CA THR A 197 -6.71 -2.59 -18.79
C THR A 197 -5.54 -2.50 -17.80
N VAL A 198 -5.57 -3.28 -16.72
CA VAL A 198 -4.45 -3.36 -15.76
C VAL A 198 -3.19 -3.90 -16.42
N ASP A 199 -3.31 -4.97 -17.22
CA ASP A 199 -2.18 -5.54 -17.97
C ASP A 199 -1.53 -4.52 -18.92
N ASP A 200 -2.34 -3.73 -19.60
CA ASP A 200 -1.90 -2.82 -20.67
C ASP A 200 -1.41 -1.47 -20.13
N TYR A 201 -2.06 -0.92 -19.10
CA TYR A 201 -1.80 0.44 -18.62
C TYR A 201 -0.79 0.50 -17.47
N ILE A 202 -0.85 -0.43 -16.51
CA ILE A 202 0.10 -0.42 -15.39
C ILE A 202 1.49 -0.84 -15.91
N PRO A 203 2.52 0.01 -15.75
CA PRO A 203 3.86 -0.31 -16.25
C PRO A 203 4.43 -1.54 -15.56
N GLN A 204 5.28 -2.30 -16.28
CA GLN A 204 6.06 -3.36 -15.65
C GLN A 204 7.07 -2.71 -14.70
N PRO A 205 7.00 -3.01 -13.38
CA PRO A 205 7.86 -2.34 -12.42
C PRO A 205 9.33 -2.76 -12.59
N GLU A 206 10.22 -1.78 -12.48
CA GLU A 206 11.65 -2.04 -12.33
C GLU A 206 11.93 -2.66 -10.98
N ARG A 207 12.80 -3.68 -10.96
CA ARG A 207 13.16 -4.39 -9.74
C ARG A 207 14.64 -4.16 -9.41
N PRO A 208 14.98 -3.34 -8.40
CA PRO A 208 16.37 -3.05 -8.03
C PRO A 208 17.00 -4.25 -7.28
N ILE A 209 17.20 -5.35 -7.98
CA ILE A 209 17.73 -6.61 -7.43
C ILE A 209 19.25 -6.54 -7.12
N ASP A 210 19.97 -5.63 -7.77
CA ASP A 210 21.42 -5.47 -7.59
C ASP A 210 21.79 -4.61 -6.37
N GLN A 211 20.80 -4.03 -5.71
CA GLN A 211 20.99 -3.25 -4.47
C GLN A 211 21.03 -4.14 -3.24
N PRO A 212 21.60 -3.68 -2.11
CA PRO A 212 21.53 -4.38 -0.85
C PRO A 212 20.10 -4.66 -0.42
N PHE A 213 19.82 -5.90 0.01
CA PHE A 213 18.48 -6.33 0.46
C PHE A 213 17.90 -5.40 1.53
N LEU A 214 16.63 -5.05 1.35
CA LEU A 214 15.82 -4.34 2.32
C LEU A 214 14.35 -4.75 2.19
N MET A 215 13.72 -5.08 3.32
CA MET A 215 12.31 -5.39 3.44
C MET A 215 11.72 -4.75 4.71
N PRO A 216 10.80 -3.79 4.59
CA PRO A 216 10.04 -3.28 5.73
C PRO A 216 9.18 -4.39 6.36
N VAL A 217 9.15 -4.46 7.68
CA VAL A 217 8.31 -5.41 8.43
C VAL A 217 6.89 -4.86 8.53
N GLU A 218 5.92 -5.63 8.05
CA GLU A 218 4.49 -5.30 8.11
C GLU A 218 3.80 -6.00 9.27
N ASP A 219 3.95 -7.32 9.33
CA ASP A 219 3.37 -8.14 10.37
C ASP A 219 4.38 -9.15 10.92
N VAL A 220 4.14 -9.57 12.17
CA VAL A 220 4.98 -10.53 12.87
C VAL A 220 4.11 -11.65 13.44
N PHE A 221 4.42 -12.87 13.04
CA PHE A 221 3.70 -14.08 13.45
C PHE A 221 4.61 -15.06 14.16
N SER A 222 4.07 -15.78 15.15
CA SER A 222 4.71 -16.96 15.73
C SER A 222 4.09 -18.22 15.12
N ILE A 223 4.94 -19.08 14.58
CA ILE A 223 4.52 -20.40 14.10
C ILE A 223 5.04 -21.47 15.07
N SER A 224 4.13 -22.20 15.71
CA SER A 224 4.48 -23.27 16.65
C SER A 224 5.45 -24.28 16.01
N GLY A 225 6.59 -24.53 16.65
CA GLY A 225 7.63 -25.44 16.19
C GLY A 225 8.51 -24.93 15.03
N ARG A 226 8.24 -23.71 14.50
CA ARG A 226 9.06 -23.13 13.41
C ARG A 226 9.77 -21.83 13.80
N GLY A 227 9.18 -21.01 14.66
CA GLY A 227 9.75 -19.74 15.11
C GLY A 227 8.97 -18.52 14.66
N THR A 228 9.63 -17.38 14.59
CA THR A 228 9.04 -16.09 14.20
C THR A 228 9.12 -15.90 12.69
N VAL A 229 8.00 -15.54 12.10
CA VAL A 229 7.88 -15.14 10.69
C VAL A 229 7.55 -13.66 10.65
N VAL A 230 8.28 -12.91 9.85
CA VAL A 230 7.97 -11.52 9.51
C VAL A 230 7.53 -11.45 8.07
N THR A 231 6.51 -10.66 7.80
CA THR A 231 6.02 -10.44 6.43
C THR A 231 6.34 -9.03 5.98
N GLY A 232 6.48 -8.87 4.68
CA GLY A 232 6.68 -7.58 4.03
C GLY A 232 6.97 -7.72 2.55
N ARG A 233 6.89 -6.59 1.83
CA ARG A 233 7.37 -6.49 0.46
C ARG A 233 8.87 -6.24 0.45
N VAL A 234 9.61 -6.99 -0.32
CA VAL A 234 11.03 -6.71 -0.57
C VAL A 234 11.13 -5.42 -1.40
N GLU A 235 11.65 -4.36 -0.79
CA GLU A 235 11.80 -3.04 -1.41
C GLU A 235 12.91 -3.07 -2.47
N ARG A 236 14.03 -3.72 -2.15
CA ARG A 236 15.20 -3.87 -3.03
C ARG A 236 16.05 -5.09 -2.66
N GLY A 237 16.90 -5.49 -3.58
CA GLY A 237 17.85 -6.58 -3.40
C GLY A 237 17.24 -7.97 -3.42
N ILE A 238 18.02 -8.92 -2.96
CA ILE A 238 17.68 -10.33 -2.85
C ILE A 238 18.08 -10.82 -1.47
N VAL A 239 17.26 -11.69 -0.89
CA VAL A 239 17.59 -12.47 0.33
C VAL A 239 17.43 -13.95 0.03
N LYS A 240 18.42 -14.74 0.40
CA LYS A 240 18.42 -16.22 0.24
C LYS A 240 18.20 -16.90 1.58
N VAL A 241 17.66 -18.09 1.53
CA VAL A 241 17.60 -18.96 2.70
C VAL A 241 19.03 -19.27 3.17
N GLY A 242 19.28 -19.06 4.46
CA GLY A 242 20.60 -19.22 5.09
C GLY A 242 21.39 -17.92 5.24
N GLU A 243 20.95 -16.80 4.65
CA GLU A 243 21.66 -15.52 4.77
C GLU A 243 21.42 -14.83 6.12
N GLU A 244 22.46 -14.15 6.61
CA GLU A 244 22.39 -13.27 7.76
C GLU A 244 21.78 -11.92 7.35
N VAL A 245 20.86 -11.42 8.18
CA VAL A 245 20.21 -10.11 8.02
C VAL A 245 20.24 -9.36 9.35
N GLU A 246 20.07 -8.04 9.28
CA GLU A 246 19.86 -7.18 10.46
C GLU A 246 18.40 -6.75 10.54
N ILE A 247 17.90 -6.65 11.78
CA ILE A 247 16.63 -6.05 12.15
C ILE A 247 16.96 -4.65 12.64
N VAL A 248 16.55 -3.61 11.92
CA VAL A 248 16.94 -2.21 12.15
C VAL A 248 15.73 -1.32 12.39
N GLY A 249 15.88 -0.37 13.32
CA GLY A 249 14.87 0.64 13.67
C GLY A 249 14.13 0.32 14.96
N ILE A 250 13.54 1.34 15.57
CA ILE A 250 12.75 1.33 16.80
C ILE A 250 13.55 0.86 18.04
N ARG A 251 14.21 -0.26 17.93
CA ARG A 251 15.04 -0.88 19.00
C ARG A 251 16.51 -1.00 18.57
N ALA A 252 17.33 -1.50 19.48
CA ALA A 252 18.71 -1.82 19.16
C ALA A 252 18.79 -2.83 17.99
N THR A 253 19.67 -2.57 17.05
CA THR A 253 19.88 -3.43 15.88
C THR A 253 20.28 -4.84 16.31
N GLN A 254 19.64 -5.83 15.74
CA GLN A 254 19.87 -7.25 16.02
C GLN A 254 20.22 -7.99 14.73
N LYS A 255 21.06 -9.01 14.83
CA LYS A 255 21.36 -9.92 13.72
C LYS A 255 20.59 -11.22 13.86
N THR A 256 20.14 -11.74 12.73
CA THR A 256 19.48 -13.03 12.66
C THR A 256 19.74 -13.69 11.30
N THR A 257 19.33 -14.95 11.15
CA THR A 257 19.45 -15.69 9.90
C THR A 257 18.07 -16.02 9.36
N VAL A 258 17.87 -15.79 8.07
CA VAL A 258 16.66 -16.21 7.36
C VAL A 258 16.73 -17.72 7.11
N THR A 259 15.86 -18.51 7.73
CA THR A 259 15.84 -19.97 7.61
C THR A 259 14.80 -20.50 6.64
N GLY A 260 13.92 -19.62 6.14
CA GLY A 260 12.92 -19.98 5.14
C GLY A 260 12.31 -18.71 4.55
N VAL A 261 11.92 -18.81 3.30
CA VAL A 261 11.21 -17.75 2.56
C VAL A 261 9.97 -18.37 1.95
N GLU A 262 8.82 -17.73 2.13
CA GLU A 262 7.53 -18.18 1.61
C GLU A 262 6.80 -17.02 0.94
N MET A 263 6.08 -17.29 -0.14
CA MET A 263 5.15 -16.38 -0.79
C MET A 263 3.88 -17.15 -1.13
N PHE A 264 2.70 -16.65 -0.71
CA PHE A 264 1.41 -17.31 -0.90
C PHE A 264 1.41 -18.78 -0.44
N ARG A 265 2.03 -19.06 0.71
CA ARG A 265 2.20 -20.40 1.30
C ARG A 265 3.06 -21.38 0.49
N LYS A 266 3.68 -20.95 -0.60
CA LYS A 266 4.65 -21.71 -1.39
C LYS A 266 6.07 -21.37 -0.96
N LEU A 267 6.98 -22.33 -1.00
CA LEU A 267 8.38 -22.14 -0.62
C LEU A 267 9.16 -21.46 -1.74
N LEU A 268 10.08 -20.58 -1.32
CA LEU A 268 11.06 -19.93 -2.20
C LEU A 268 12.48 -20.22 -1.71
N ASP A 269 13.42 -20.38 -2.63
CA ASP A 269 14.86 -20.44 -2.30
C ASP A 269 15.41 -19.04 -1.96
N GLN A 270 14.78 -18.00 -2.54
CA GLN A 270 15.11 -16.59 -2.32
C GLN A 270 13.90 -15.68 -2.52
N GLY A 271 13.86 -14.58 -1.76
CA GLY A 271 12.99 -13.44 -1.99
C GLY A 271 13.74 -12.34 -2.73
N GLN A 272 13.12 -11.66 -3.67
CA GLN A 272 13.72 -10.57 -4.44
C GLN A 272 12.83 -9.32 -4.47
N ALA A 273 13.42 -8.19 -4.85
CA ALA A 273 12.71 -6.92 -4.99
C ALA A 273 11.34 -7.10 -5.68
N GLY A 274 10.29 -6.61 -5.03
CA GLY A 274 8.91 -6.70 -5.47
C GLY A 274 8.12 -7.88 -4.89
N ASP A 275 8.76 -8.91 -4.34
CA ASP A 275 8.05 -10.04 -3.74
C ASP A 275 7.44 -9.66 -2.39
N ASN A 276 6.21 -10.08 -2.15
CA ASN A 276 5.59 -10.07 -0.82
C ASN A 276 5.87 -11.40 -0.13
N ILE A 277 6.81 -11.41 0.80
CA ILE A 277 7.31 -12.63 1.41
C ILE A 277 7.05 -12.71 2.91
N GLY A 278 6.98 -13.93 3.42
CA GLY A 278 7.19 -14.27 4.82
C GLY A 278 8.60 -14.82 5.00
N ALA A 279 9.41 -14.15 5.81
CA ALA A 279 10.76 -14.58 6.16
C ALA A 279 10.77 -15.22 7.54
N LEU A 280 11.21 -16.47 7.63
CA LEU A 280 11.37 -17.20 8.89
C LEU A 280 12.72 -16.87 9.52
N LEU A 281 12.74 -16.37 10.74
CA LEU A 281 13.92 -15.89 11.43
C LEU A 281 14.39 -16.87 12.51
N ARG A 282 15.71 -17.14 12.54
CA ARG A 282 16.32 -18.04 13.53
C ARG A 282 16.51 -17.35 14.88
N GLY A 283 16.04 -17.99 15.95
CA GLY A 283 16.32 -17.56 17.33
C GLY A 283 15.70 -16.20 17.72
N THR A 284 14.89 -15.62 16.86
CA THR A 284 14.19 -14.36 17.09
C THR A 284 12.82 -14.67 17.68
N LYS A 285 12.48 -14.07 18.81
CA LYS A 285 11.14 -14.17 19.40
C LYS A 285 10.22 -13.13 18.78
N ARG A 286 8.90 -13.36 18.91
CA ARG A 286 7.91 -12.41 18.37
C ARG A 286 8.05 -11.01 19.00
N GLU A 287 8.36 -10.95 20.29
CA GLU A 287 8.56 -9.69 21.03
C GLU A 287 9.85 -8.93 20.66
N ASP A 288 10.80 -9.56 19.97
CA ASP A 288 12.05 -8.93 19.54
C ASP A 288 11.92 -8.16 18.25
N VAL A 289 10.84 -8.39 17.50
CA VAL A 289 10.57 -7.74 16.21
C VAL A 289 9.19 -7.10 16.21
N GLU A 290 9.08 -5.94 15.62
CA GLU A 290 7.79 -5.25 15.48
C GLU A 290 7.64 -4.57 14.12
N ARG A 291 6.38 -4.30 13.76
CA ARG A 291 6.04 -3.51 12.57
C ARG A 291 6.77 -2.16 12.59
N GLY A 292 7.31 -1.77 11.44
CA GLY A 292 8.05 -0.53 11.28
C GLY A 292 9.56 -0.67 11.33
N GLN A 293 10.08 -1.80 11.83
CA GLN A 293 11.47 -2.17 11.62
C GLN A 293 11.69 -2.63 10.17
N VAL A 294 12.93 -2.76 9.77
CA VAL A 294 13.30 -3.35 8.49
C VAL A 294 14.21 -4.55 8.66
N LEU A 295 14.06 -5.56 7.80
CA LEU A 295 15.11 -6.54 7.55
C LEU A 295 16.00 -5.99 6.44
N CYS A 296 17.30 -6.02 6.64
CA CYS A 296 18.24 -5.54 5.62
C CYS A 296 19.55 -6.36 5.63
N LYS A 297 20.32 -6.21 4.54
CA LYS A 297 21.68 -6.72 4.49
C LYS A 297 22.50 -6.08 5.62
N PRO A 298 23.32 -6.84 6.37
CA PRO A 298 24.09 -6.30 7.48
C PRO A 298 24.90 -5.05 7.10
N GLY A 299 24.72 -3.98 7.89
CA GLY A 299 25.42 -2.70 7.73
C GLY A 299 24.93 -1.83 6.58
N SER A 300 23.89 -2.21 5.83
CA SER A 300 23.40 -1.45 4.66
C SER A 300 22.49 -0.29 5.03
N VAL A 301 21.82 -0.34 6.18
CA VAL A 301 20.91 0.71 6.67
C VAL A 301 21.18 0.92 8.15
N LYS A 302 21.03 2.16 8.61
CA LYS A 302 21.21 2.53 10.03
C LYS A 302 19.93 3.14 10.59
N PRO A 303 19.71 3.01 11.91
CA PRO A 303 18.62 3.73 12.59
C PRO A 303 19.05 5.18 12.85
N HIS A 304 18.12 6.12 12.64
CA HIS A 304 18.33 7.56 12.82
C HIS A 304 17.14 8.21 13.50
N THR A 305 17.40 9.27 14.27
CA THR A 305 16.38 10.05 14.96
C THR A 305 16.26 11.46 14.41
N LYS A 306 17.34 12.03 13.86
CA LYS A 306 17.37 13.44 13.45
C LYS A 306 17.74 13.59 11.98
N PHE A 307 16.91 14.35 11.25
CA PHE A 307 17.10 14.57 9.82
C PHE A 307 16.59 15.94 9.36
N LYS A 308 17.09 16.40 8.21
CA LYS A 308 16.52 17.52 7.45
C LYS A 308 15.47 16.99 6.51
N ALA A 309 14.35 17.67 6.46
CA ALA A 309 13.21 17.35 5.62
C ALA A 309 12.91 18.49 4.65
N GLU A 310 12.50 18.14 3.44
CA GLU A 310 11.75 19.02 2.56
C GLU A 310 10.31 18.52 2.52
N ALA A 311 9.35 19.38 2.88
CA ALA A 311 7.97 18.99 3.03
C ALA A 311 7.01 20.03 2.43
N TYR A 312 5.92 19.56 1.88
CA TYR A 312 4.76 20.34 1.48
C TYR A 312 3.64 20.16 2.51
N ILE A 313 3.05 21.26 2.92
CA ILE A 313 1.96 21.29 3.90
C ILE A 313 0.65 21.48 3.16
N LEU A 314 -0.23 20.48 3.26
CA LEU A 314 -1.51 20.45 2.54
C LEU A 314 -2.42 21.60 2.94
N THR A 315 -3.08 22.19 1.95
CA THR A 315 -4.12 23.20 2.13
C THR A 315 -5.40 22.60 2.72
N LYS A 316 -6.31 23.46 3.16
CA LYS A 316 -7.64 23.03 3.62
C LYS A 316 -8.45 22.33 2.51
N GLU A 317 -8.35 22.83 1.28
CA GLU A 317 -9.03 22.28 0.11
C GLU A 317 -8.51 20.88 -0.26
N GLU A 318 -7.25 20.59 0.09
CA GLU A 318 -6.62 19.28 -0.07
C GLU A 318 -6.88 18.34 1.13
N GLY A 319 -7.72 18.76 2.09
CA GLY A 319 -8.04 18.01 3.30
C GLY A 319 -7.03 18.17 4.44
N GLY A 320 -6.05 19.07 4.28
CA GLY A 320 -5.01 19.36 5.24
C GLY A 320 -5.43 20.33 6.36
N ARG A 321 -4.47 21.11 6.83
CA ARG A 321 -4.68 22.10 7.91
C ARG A 321 -5.38 23.35 7.37
N HIS A 322 -6.07 24.06 8.27
CA HIS A 322 -6.63 25.39 8.01
C HIS A 322 -5.96 26.48 8.85
N THR A 323 -5.03 26.10 9.72
CA THR A 323 -4.27 27.01 10.58
C THR A 323 -2.77 26.77 10.41
N PRO A 324 -1.93 27.79 10.58
CA PRO A 324 -0.48 27.61 10.57
C PRO A 324 -0.01 26.74 11.75
N PHE A 325 1.21 26.25 11.66
CA PHE A 325 1.91 25.68 12.80
C PHE A 325 3.22 26.44 13.05
N PHE A 326 3.71 26.35 14.27
CA PHE A 326 4.89 27.03 14.77
C PHE A 326 6.02 26.05 15.11
N GLY A 327 7.17 26.55 15.47
CA GLY A 327 8.25 25.71 15.99
C GLY A 327 7.79 24.82 17.16
N ASN A 328 8.46 23.69 17.36
CA ASN A 328 8.08 22.61 18.31
C ASN A 328 6.75 21.91 18.00
N TYR A 329 6.24 22.03 16.77
CA TYR A 329 5.10 21.23 16.30
C TYR A 329 5.43 19.73 16.40
N ARG A 330 4.46 18.92 16.85
CA ARG A 330 4.65 17.48 17.16
C ARG A 330 3.65 16.58 16.44
N PRO A 331 3.72 16.46 15.12
CA PRO A 331 2.88 15.54 14.35
C PRO A 331 3.43 14.13 14.39
N GLN A 332 2.69 13.21 13.75
CA GLN A 332 3.16 11.87 13.42
C GLN A 332 3.79 11.84 12.03
N PHE A 333 4.97 11.27 11.92
CA PHE A 333 5.69 11.03 10.67
C PHE A 333 5.54 9.56 10.29
N TYR A 334 4.97 9.31 9.12
CA TYR A 334 4.74 7.99 8.59
C TYR A 334 5.84 7.60 7.63
N PHE A 335 6.64 6.61 8.00
CA PHE A 335 7.69 6.05 7.17
C PHE A 335 7.40 4.58 6.90
N ARG A 336 7.40 4.16 5.63
CA ARG A 336 7.16 2.76 5.25
C ARG A 336 5.93 2.18 5.97
N THR A 337 6.14 1.34 6.99
CA THR A 337 5.09 0.60 7.70
C THR A 337 4.78 1.13 9.11
N THR A 338 5.41 2.23 9.53
CA THR A 338 5.25 2.78 10.88
C THR A 338 5.02 4.28 10.91
N ASP A 339 4.48 4.74 12.03
CA ASP A 339 4.39 6.15 12.38
C ASP A 339 5.16 6.43 13.67
N VAL A 340 5.85 7.56 13.68
CA VAL A 340 6.62 8.02 14.84
C VAL A 340 6.36 9.50 15.07
N THR A 341 6.14 9.89 16.31
CA THR A 341 6.05 11.30 16.67
C THR A 341 7.41 11.97 16.51
N GLY A 342 7.43 13.12 15.85
CA GLY A 342 8.64 13.94 15.71
C GLY A 342 8.39 15.37 16.13
N VAL A 343 9.45 16.05 16.58
CA VAL A 343 9.45 17.47 16.90
C VAL A 343 10.04 18.23 15.73
N VAL A 344 9.30 19.22 15.21
CA VAL A 344 9.70 20.07 14.10
C VAL A 344 10.46 21.30 14.62
N THR A 345 11.64 21.54 14.06
CA THR A 345 12.40 22.79 14.24
C THR A 345 12.39 23.54 12.92
N LEU A 346 11.89 24.78 12.94
CA LEU A 346 11.83 25.64 11.77
C LEU A 346 13.19 26.33 11.54
N PRO A 347 13.52 26.72 10.29
CA PRO A 347 14.72 27.49 9.98
C PRO A 347 14.72 28.85 10.68
N GLU A 348 15.92 29.40 10.91
CA GLU A 348 16.06 30.77 11.44
C GLU A 348 15.30 31.78 10.56
N GLY A 349 14.54 32.65 11.22
CA GLY A 349 13.72 33.68 10.57
C GLY A 349 12.34 33.20 10.13
N THR A 350 12.02 31.90 10.29
CA THR A 350 10.69 31.37 10.03
C THR A 350 9.93 31.17 11.35
N GLU A 351 8.94 32.02 11.61
CA GLU A 351 8.12 31.91 12.83
C GLU A 351 7.02 30.89 12.72
N MET A 352 6.40 30.75 11.53
CA MET A 352 5.29 29.84 11.25
C MET A 352 5.33 29.31 9.83
N VAL A 353 4.59 28.23 9.61
CA VAL A 353 4.38 27.59 8.29
C VAL A 353 2.88 27.55 8.01
N MET A 354 2.49 28.04 6.85
CA MET A 354 1.11 28.11 6.40
C MET A 354 0.72 26.83 5.62
N PRO A 355 -0.57 26.45 5.65
CA PRO A 355 -1.07 25.49 4.66
C PRO A 355 -0.80 25.97 3.23
N GLY A 356 -0.23 25.11 2.39
CA GLY A 356 0.21 25.40 1.02
C GLY A 356 1.71 25.71 0.90
N ASP A 357 2.43 25.85 2.02
CA ASP A 357 3.86 26.12 1.98
C ASP A 357 4.71 24.87 1.68
N ASN A 358 5.79 25.07 0.93
CA ASN A 358 6.93 24.18 0.89
C ASN A 358 7.97 24.64 1.91
N ILE A 359 8.42 23.75 2.77
CA ILE A 359 9.33 24.09 3.87
C ILE A 359 10.47 23.09 4.01
N ALA A 360 11.68 23.64 4.17
CA ALA A 360 12.83 22.88 4.67
C ALA A 360 12.83 22.98 6.20
N MET A 361 12.83 21.86 6.90
CA MET A 361 12.76 21.83 8.37
C MET A 361 13.66 20.72 8.94
N GLU A 362 14.04 20.86 10.20
CA GLU A 362 14.66 19.76 10.95
C GLU A 362 13.58 19.00 11.74
N VAL A 363 13.73 17.68 11.75
CA VAL A 363 12.82 16.79 12.50
C VAL A 363 13.63 15.92 13.44
N ASN A 364 13.18 15.85 14.70
CA ASN A 364 13.74 14.96 15.70
C ASN A 364 12.67 13.97 16.16
N LEU A 365 12.84 12.70 15.80
CA LEU A 365 11.91 11.62 16.14
C LEU A 365 12.13 11.15 17.58
N ILE A 366 11.05 10.71 18.23
CA ILE A 366 11.11 10.17 19.61
C ILE A 366 11.69 8.77 19.69
N VAL A 367 11.75 8.04 18.58
CA VAL A 367 12.41 6.73 18.46
C VAL A 367 13.16 6.66 17.13
N PRO A 368 14.30 5.91 17.07
CA PRO A 368 15.04 5.77 15.84
C PRO A 368 14.29 4.91 14.84
N ILE A 369 14.36 5.25 13.57
CA ILE A 369 13.85 4.43 12.47
C ILE A 369 14.96 4.13 11.46
N ALA A 370 14.81 3.03 10.72
CA ALA A 370 15.67 2.73 9.58
C ALA A 370 15.46 3.79 8.48
N MET A 371 16.44 4.66 8.29
CA MET A 371 16.32 5.85 7.46
C MET A 371 17.47 5.95 6.44
N GLU A 372 17.14 6.50 5.29
CA GLU A 372 18.07 6.85 4.22
C GLU A 372 17.64 8.19 3.60
N GLU A 373 18.56 8.88 2.96
CA GLU A 373 18.23 10.07 2.16
C GLU A 373 17.23 9.70 1.05
N LYS A 374 16.38 10.64 0.69
CA LYS A 374 15.27 10.51 -0.27
C LYS A 374 14.11 9.59 0.19
N LEU A 375 14.15 9.08 1.43
CA LEU A 375 13.02 8.35 1.98
C LEU A 375 11.82 9.30 2.11
N ARG A 376 10.69 8.92 1.52
CA ARG A 376 9.44 9.68 1.59
C ARG A 376 8.72 9.42 2.90
N PHE A 377 7.97 10.42 3.36
CA PHE A 377 7.11 10.32 4.52
C PHE A 377 5.84 11.14 4.36
N ALA A 378 4.80 10.76 5.08
CA ALA A 378 3.60 11.57 5.27
C ALA A 378 3.60 12.17 6.67
N ILE A 379 3.01 13.36 6.81
CA ILE A 379 2.80 14.04 8.10
C ILE A 379 1.32 13.96 8.43
N ARG A 380 1.00 13.47 9.64
CA ARG A 380 -0.40 13.33 10.09
C ARG A 380 -0.61 13.96 11.45
N GLU A 381 -1.80 14.53 11.62
CA GLU A 381 -2.28 15.12 12.87
C GLU A 381 -3.78 14.83 13.02
N GLY A 382 -4.21 14.36 14.20
CA GLY A 382 -5.63 14.15 14.51
C GLY A 382 -6.35 13.23 13.51
N GLY A 383 -5.67 12.22 12.98
CA GLY A 383 -6.22 11.28 12.02
C GLY A 383 -6.24 11.77 10.56
N ARG A 384 -5.72 12.98 10.27
CA ARG A 384 -5.66 13.57 8.91
C ARG A 384 -4.24 13.66 8.40
N THR A 385 -4.05 13.48 7.10
CA THR A 385 -2.79 13.81 6.43
C THR A 385 -2.72 15.33 6.26
N VAL A 386 -1.68 15.93 6.81
CA VAL A 386 -1.49 17.38 6.81
C VAL A 386 -0.27 17.81 6.00
N GLY A 387 0.52 16.89 5.52
CA GLY A 387 1.67 17.16 4.68
C GLY A 387 2.38 15.90 4.22
N ALA A 388 3.32 16.08 3.33
CA ALA A 388 4.21 15.04 2.85
C ALA A 388 5.60 15.61 2.57
N GLY A 389 6.62 14.77 2.62
CA GLY A 389 7.98 15.20 2.39
C GLY A 389 8.95 14.08 2.10
N VAL A 390 10.20 14.49 1.99
CA VAL A 390 11.33 13.59 1.80
C VAL A 390 12.44 13.91 2.80
N VAL A 391 13.20 12.90 3.17
CA VAL A 391 14.45 13.06 3.94
C VAL A 391 15.51 13.65 3.01
N ALA A 392 15.86 14.91 3.24
CA ALA A 392 16.86 15.61 2.43
C ALA A 392 18.29 15.29 2.87
N ALA A 393 18.50 15.17 4.18
CA ALA A 393 19.79 14.78 4.76
C ALA A 393 19.60 14.18 6.16
N ILE A 394 20.46 13.26 6.52
CA ILE A 394 20.51 12.66 7.86
C ILE A 394 21.47 13.49 8.73
N ILE A 395 21.08 13.75 9.98
CA ILE A 395 21.90 14.51 10.94
C ILE A 395 22.44 13.56 12.02
N GLU A 396 21.58 12.70 12.60
CA GLU A 396 21.93 11.76 13.67
C GLU A 396 21.11 10.47 13.62
#